data_92adb54750f1d2e1f078e6c0c3c2de58
#
_entry.id   92adb54750f1d2e1f078e6c0c3c2de58
#
_cell.length_a   1.000
_cell.length_b   1.000
_cell.length_c   1.000
_cell.angle_alpha   90.00
_cell.angle_beta   90.00
_cell.angle_gamma   90.00
#
_symmetry.space_group_name_H-M   'P 1'
#
loop_
_entity.id
_entity.type
_entity.pdbx_description
1 polymer ?
#
loop_
_entity_poly.entity_id
_entity_poly.type
_entity_poly.pdbx_seq_one_letter_code
_entity_poly.pdbx_strand_id
1 'polypeptide(L)'
;DATTTASRAASCVATGVPSSALGTDINGGSSQIDSITGGNPNLREEKSDTWTAGVVLQPSFLPRFSLTVDYYHIKIDNYISTPGTANIIKACYGDQSNGWTPYDSSYCSLLPRNENSYAIEGAENLLSNTGGLKTEGVDFEMNYSLPLNFGVFGATLHSCGTRRDS
;
A
#
# COMPACT_ATOMS: atom_id res chain seq x y z
N ASP A 1 10.50 -27.27 9.70
CA ASP A 1 10.68 -27.06 11.13
C ASP A 1 9.39 -27.45 11.85
N ALA A 2 9.48 -28.34 12.88
CA ALA A 2 8.31 -28.88 13.60
C ALA A 2 7.49 -27.77 14.31
N THR A 3 8.16 -26.73 14.78
CA THR A 3 7.52 -25.58 15.45
C THR A 3 6.65 -24.78 14.47
N THR A 4 7.14 -24.54 13.26
CA THR A 4 6.41 -23.86 12.19
C THR A 4 5.15 -24.63 11.78
N THR A 5 5.26 -25.96 11.72
CA THR A 5 4.12 -26.83 11.39
C THR A 5 3.05 -26.79 12.49
N ALA A 6 3.47 -26.82 13.77
CA ALA A 6 2.56 -26.75 14.92
C ALA A 6 1.81 -25.40 14.99
N SER A 7 2.52 -24.28 14.74
CA SER A 7 1.91 -22.94 14.71
C SER A 7 0.86 -22.80 13.59
N ARG A 8 1.18 -23.30 12.39
CA ARG A 8 0.24 -23.33 11.25
C ARG A 8 -1.00 -24.17 11.56
N ALA A 9 -0.81 -25.36 12.15
CA ALA A 9 -1.90 -26.22 12.54
C ALA A 9 -2.82 -25.54 13.56
N ALA A 10 -2.25 -24.87 14.56
CA ALA A 10 -3.03 -24.13 15.56
C ALA A 10 -3.86 -23.00 14.93
N SER A 11 -3.29 -22.22 14.00
CA SER A 11 -4.02 -21.19 13.27
C SER A 11 -5.15 -21.77 12.41
N CYS A 12 -4.93 -22.91 11.75
CA CYS A 12 -5.99 -23.59 10.99
C CYS A 12 -7.14 -24.05 11.90
N VAL A 13 -6.83 -24.65 13.05
CA VAL A 13 -7.86 -25.08 14.02
C VAL A 13 -8.63 -23.88 14.56
N ALA A 14 -7.95 -22.79 14.89
CA ALA A 14 -8.59 -21.56 15.36
C ALA A 14 -9.54 -20.93 14.33
N THR A 15 -9.34 -21.21 13.04
CA THR A 15 -10.20 -20.74 11.93
C THR A 15 -11.22 -21.78 11.46
N GLY A 16 -11.50 -22.83 12.24
CA GLY A 16 -12.60 -23.77 12.01
C GLY A 16 -12.21 -25.05 11.26
N VAL A 17 -10.92 -25.31 11.01
CA VAL A 17 -10.48 -26.60 10.44
C VAL A 17 -10.38 -27.63 11.59
N PRO A 18 -11.11 -28.76 11.54
CA PRO A 18 -10.98 -29.78 12.55
C PRO A 18 -9.59 -30.43 12.51
N SER A 19 -9.07 -30.82 13.66
CA SER A 19 -7.74 -31.43 13.77
C SER A 19 -7.56 -32.69 12.93
N SER A 20 -8.67 -33.41 12.66
CA SER A 20 -8.69 -34.59 11.81
C SER A 20 -8.48 -34.29 10.32
N ALA A 21 -8.72 -33.05 9.87
CA ALA A 21 -8.52 -32.62 8.50
C ALA A 21 -7.13 -31.98 8.28
N LEU A 22 -6.34 -31.80 9.34
CA LEU A 22 -4.99 -31.25 9.21
C LEU A 22 -4.08 -32.22 8.44
N GLY A 23 -3.34 -31.68 7.48
CA GLY A 23 -2.45 -32.46 6.63
C GLY A 23 -3.13 -33.10 5.43
N THR A 24 -4.45 -32.96 5.30
CA THR A 24 -5.16 -33.33 4.06
C THR A 24 -5.20 -32.16 3.08
N ASP A 25 -5.32 -32.48 1.80
CA ASP A 25 -5.51 -31.44 0.77
C ASP A 25 -6.96 -30.97 0.74
N ILE A 26 -7.27 -29.99 1.57
CA ILE A 26 -8.62 -29.42 1.69
C ILE A 26 -8.98 -28.47 0.51
N ASN A 27 -8.01 -28.04 -0.27
CA ASN A 27 -8.23 -27.14 -1.41
C ASN A 27 -8.20 -27.85 -2.78
N GLY A 28 -8.16 -29.19 -2.80
CA GLY A 28 -8.17 -29.98 -4.04
C GLY A 28 -6.97 -29.72 -4.97
N GLY A 29 -5.79 -29.45 -4.40
CA GLY A 29 -4.55 -29.14 -5.15
C GLY A 29 -4.46 -27.70 -5.65
N SER A 30 -5.47 -26.85 -5.42
CA SER A 30 -5.41 -25.44 -5.81
C SER A 30 -4.55 -24.65 -4.82
N SER A 31 -3.54 -23.97 -5.35
CA SER A 31 -2.74 -22.98 -4.60
C SER A 31 -3.28 -21.55 -4.74
N GLN A 32 -4.35 -21.36 -5.49
CA GLN A 32 -4.96 -20.06 -5.74
C GLN A 32 -6.22 -19.91 -4.87
N ILE A 33 -6.37 -18.72 -4.32
CA ILE A 33 -7.56 -18.30 -3.58
C ILE A 33 -8.19 -17.15 -4.34
N ASP A 34 -9.49 -17.26 -4.63
CA ASP A 34 -10.23 -16.22 -5.33
C ASP A 34 -10.32 -14.95 -4.47
N SER A 35 -10.27 -13.81 -5.13
CA SER A 35 -10.46 -12.52 -4.49
C SER A 35 -11.87 -12.01 -4.74
N ILE A 36 -12.65 -11.90 -3.69
CA ILE A 36 -14.00 -11.35 -3.72
C ILE A 36 -13.87 -9.83 -3.53
N THR A 37 -14.08 -9.06 -4.59
CA THR A 37 -13.96 -7.60 -4.57
C THR A 37 -15.34 -6.95 -4.64
N GLY A 38 -15.49 -5.80 -3.98
CA GLY A 38 -16.74 -5.07 -3.99
C GLY A 38 -16.69 -3.77 -3.20
N GLY A 39 -17.80 -3.02 -3.25
CA GLY A 39 -17.98 -1.83 -2.43
C GLY A 39 -18.27 -2.20 -0.98
N ASN A 40 -18.08 -1.23 -0.08
CA ASN A 40 -18.37 -1.37 1.33
C ASN A 40 -19.26 -0.19 1.78
N PRO A 41 -20.51 -0.43 2.19
CA PRO A 41 -21.42 0.64 2.62
C PRO A 41 -20.99 1.31 3.93
N ASN A 42 -20.04 0.76 4.66
CA ASN A 42 -19.55 1.29 5.94
C ASN A 42 -18.29 2.15 5.77
N LEU A 43 -17.92 2.50 4.53
CA LEU A 43 -16.79 3.40 4.28
C LEU A 43 -17.03 4.78 4.89
N ARG A 44 -15.98 5.30 5.51
CA ARG A 44 -15.90 6.71 5.89
C ARG A 44 -15.31 7.50 4.75
N GLU A 45 -15.66 8.79 4.68
CA GLU A 45 -15.07 9.71 3.71
C GLU A 45 -13.56 9.80 3.86
N GLU A 46 -12.87 9.80 2.75
CA GLU A 46 -11.46 10.15 2.65
C GLU A 46 -11.33 11.67 2.73
N LYS A 47 -10.39 12.17 3.54
CA LYS A 47 -10.11 13.60 3.71
C LYS A 47 -8.66 13.88 3.35
N SER A 48 -8.46 14.89 2.51
CA SER A 48 -7.12 15.33 2.12
C SER A 48 -6.89 16.76 2.54
N ASP A 49 -5.79 16.97 3.27
CA ASP A 49 -5.24 18.27 3.57
C ASP A 49 -3.97 18.47 2.74
N THR A 50 -3.98 19.50 1.90
CA THR A 50 -2.84 19.82 1.05
C THR A 50 -2.47 21.28 1.20
N TRP A 51 -1.20 21.55 1.42
CA TRP A 51 -0.66 22.88 1.33
C TRP A 51 0.67 22.90 0.58
N THR A 52 0.89 24.01 -0.13
CA THR A 52 2.10 24.22 -0.92
C THR A 52 2.64 25.62 -0.67
N ALA A 53 3.94 25.77 -0.71
CA ALA A 53 4.59 27.07 -0.63
C ALA A 53 5.80 27.07 -1.56
N GLY A 54 5.87 28.08 -2.43
CA GLY A 54 6.93 28.18 -3.40
C GLY A 54 7.51 29.57 -3.53
N VAL A 55 8.72 29.63 -4.05
CA VAL A 55 9.41 30.88 -4.37
C VAL A 55 10.02 30.80 -5.76
N VAL A 56 9.86 31.87 -6.52
CA VAL A 56 10.52 32.05 -7.82
C VAL A 56 11.57 33.14 -7.70
N LEU A 57 12.80 32.81 -8.00
CA LEU A 57 13.95 33.71 -7.97
C LEU A 57 14.37 34.06 -9.40
N GLN A 58 14.33 35.34 -9.74
CA GLN A 58 14.78 35.89 -11.02
C GLN A 58 15.69 37.11 -10.74
N PRO A 59 16.96 36.86 -10.39
CA PRO A 59 17.86 37.92 -9.99
C PRO A 59 18.20 38.85 -11.17
N SER A 60 18.12 40.14 -10.98
CA SER A 60 18.38 41.14 -12.03
C SER A 60 19.84 41.13 -12.55
N PHE A 61 20.78 40.67 -11.72
CA PHE A 61 22.19 40.52 -12.12
C PHE A 61 22.47 39.31 -13.00
N LEU A 62 21.53 38.37 -13.09
CA LEU A 62 21.64 37.17 -13.96
C LEU A 62 20.40 37.10 -14.87
N PRO A 63 20.37 37.87 -15.95
CA PRO A 63 19.24 37.93 -16.85
C PRO A 63 18.97 36.54 -17.50
N ARG A 64 17.70 36.20 -17.69
CA ARG A 64 17.24 34.92 -18.27
C ARG A 64 17.52 33.67 -17.42
N PHE A 65 17.83 33.87 -16.15
CA PHE A 65 17.86 32.83 -15.14
C PHE A 65 16.55 32.85 -14.34
N SER A 66 15.99 31.69 -14.10
CA SER A 66 14.92 31.50 -13.11
C SER A 66 15.16 30.23 -12.31
N LEU A 67 14.93 30.32 -11.03
CA LEU A 67 14.92 29.20 -10.09
C LEU A 67 13.58 29.21 -9.36
N THR A 68 12.87 28.12 -9.47
CA THR A 68 11.64 27.85 -8.70
C THR A 68 11.95 26.79 -7.66
N VAL A 69 11.49 27.01 -6.46
CA VAL A 69 11.58 26.07 -5.34
C VAL A 69 10.19 25.96 -4.73
N ASP A 70 9.60 24.78 -4.79
CA ASP A 70 8.27 24.51 -4.27
C ASP A 70 8.33 23.41 -3.23
N TYR A 71 7.80 23.68 -2.03
CA TYR A 71 7.55 22.69 -1.02
C TYR A 71 6.08 22.29 -1.05
N TYR A 72 5.81 21.02 -0.94
CA TYR A 72 4.45 20.49 -0.82
C TYR A 72 4.32 19.54 0.35
N HIS A 73 3.11 19.53 0.93
CA HIS A 73 2.72 18.60 1.98
C HIS A 73 1.28 18.16 1.72
N ILE A 74 1.10 16.84 1.63
CA ILE A 74 -0.19 16.22 1.37
C ILE A 74 -0.42 15.18 2.45
N LYS A 75 -1.54 15.29 3.15
CA LYS A 75 -1.99 14.32 4.15
C LYS A 75 -3.38 13.83 3.78
N ILE A 76 -3.56 12.52 3.73
CA ILE A 76 -4.83 11.87 3.45
C ILE A 76 -5.20 11.04 4.68
N ASP A 77 -6.33 11.32 5.28
CA ASP A 77 -6.90 10.56 6.37
C ASP A 77 -8.02 9.65 5.87
N ASN A 78 -8.21 8.49 6.50
CA ASN A 78 -9.18 7.46 6.10
C ASN A 78 -8.99 6.99 4.64
N TYR A 79 -7.75 6.87 4.19
CA TYR A 79 -7.43 6.42 2.83
C TYR A 79 -8.17 5.11 2.50
N ILE A 80 -8.87 5.10 1.37
CA ILE A 80 -9.68 3.97 0.93
C ILE A 80 -8.87 3.11 -0.01
N SER A 81 -8.63 1.87 0.39
CA SER A 81 -8.00 0.87 -0.45
C SER A 81 -8.49 -0.54 -0.12
N THR A 82 -8.04 -1.52 -0.87
CA THR A 82 -8.24 -2.93 -0.55
C THR A 82 -7.03 -3.44 0.23
N PRO A 83 -7.21 -4.29 1.26
CA PRO A 83 -6.10 -4.90 1.99
C PRO A 83 -5.20 -5.77 1.10
N GLY A 84 -5.78 -6.39 0.07
CA GLY A 84 -5.12 -7.37 -0.78
C GLY A 84 -5.19 -8.78 -0.21
N THR A 85 -5.58 -9.74 -1.05
CA THR A 85 -5.75 -11.16 -0.67
C THR A 85 -4.53 -11.73 0.06
N ALA A 86 -3.32 -11.45 -0.43
CA ALA A 86 -2.11 -11.94 0.20
C ALA A 86 -1.91 -11.38 1.62
N ASN A 87 -2.24 -10.11 1.83
CA ASN A 87 -2.12 -9.48 3.15
C ASN A 87 -3.20 -10.00 4.12
N ILE A 88 -4.42 -10.25 3.65
CA ILE A 88 -5.48 -10.89 4.43
C ILE A 88 -5.01 -12.25 4.94
N ILE A 89 -4.47 -13.08 4.06
CA ILE A 89 -3.96 -14.41 4.42
C ILE A 89 -2.79 -14.30 5.43
N LYS A 90 -1.85 -13.41 5.18
CA LYS A 90 -0.71 -13.19 6.09
C LYS A 90 -1.16 -12.67 7.45
N ALA A 91 -2.12 -11.75 7.49
CA ALA A 91 -2.64 -11.23 8.73
C ALA A 91 -3.30 -12.34 9.56
N CYS A 92 -4.09 -13.21 8.93
CA CYS A 92 -4.78 -14.32 9.59
C CYS A 92 -3.85 -15.46 10.03
N TYR A 93 -2.91 -15.87 9.16
CA TYR A 93 -2.10 -17.08 9.39
C TYR A 93 -0.61 -16.80 9.68
N GLY A 94 -0.17 -15.57 9.52
CA GLY A 94 1.25 -15.24 9.51
C GLY A 94 1.92 -15.63 8.20
N ASP A 95 3.24 -15.52 8.19
CA ASP A 95 4.08 -15.96 7.08
C ASP A 95 5.38 -16.60 7.60
N GLN A 96 6.25 -16.98 6.67
CA GLN A 96 7.50 -17.63 7.01
C GLN A 96 8.45 -16.74 7.83
N SER A 97 8.37 -15.41 7.66
CA SER A 97 9.27 -14.47 8.35
C SER A 97 8.96 -14.33 9.84
N ASN A 98 7.71 -14.56 10.24
CA ASN A 98 7.27 -14.47 11.63
C ASN A 98 6.89 -15.82 12.27
N GLY A 99 7.33 -16.92 11.65
CA GLY A 99 7.08 -18.28 12.14
C GLY A 99 5.60 -18.69 12.07
N TRP A 100 4.83 -18.13 11.13
CA TRP A 100 3.41 -18.40 10.92
C TRP A 100 2.53 -18.00 12.12
N THR A 101 2.93 -16.93 12.79
CA THR A 101 2.10 -16.32 13.85
C THR A 101 1.16 -15.30 13.21
N PRO A 102 -0.16 -15.35 13.48
CA PRO A 102 -1.09 -14.33 12.98
C PRO A 102 -0.68 -12.92 13.40
N TYR A 103 -0.71 -11.97 12.46
CA TYR A 103 -0.50 -10.56 12.76
C TYR A 103 -1.76 -9.92 13.34
N ASP A 104 -2.92 -10.30 12.77
CA ASP A 104 -4.22 -9.81 13.19
C ASP A 104 -5.28 -10.88 12.88
N SER A 105 -5.76 -11.57 13.90
CA SER A 105 -6.74 -12.63 13.76
C SER A 105 -8.12 -12.14 13.30
N SER A 106 -8.41 -10.84 13.38
CA SER A 106 -9.67 -10.28 12.86
C SER A 106 -9.81 -10.47 11.34
N TYR A 107 -8.70 -10.54 10.62
CA TYR A 107 -8.69 -10.81 9.18
C TYR A 107 -9.12 -12.24 8.82
N CYS A 108 -9.16 -13.15 9.76
CA CYS A 108 -9.61 -14.53 9.50
C CYS A 108 -11.09 -14.59 9.14
N SER A 109 -11.90 -13.65 9.61
CA SER A 109 -13.31 -13.53 9.23
C SER A 109 -13.52 -13.18 7.75
N LEU A 110 -12.49 -12.62 7.10
CA LEU A 110 -12.50 -12.30 5.66
C LEU A 110 -12.14 -13.50 4.76
N LEU A 111 -11.94 -14.67 5.36
CA LEU A 111 -11.58 -15.92 4.67
C LEU A 111 -12.67 -16.97 4.92
N PRO A 112 -13.88 -16.81 4.33
CA PRO A 112 -14.96 -17.77 4.51
C PRO A 112 -14.53 -19.18 4.07
N ARG A 113 -14.96 -20.16 4.84
CA ARG A 113 -14.68 -21.57 4.57
C ARG A 113 -15.96 -22.34 4.26
N ASN A 114 -15.83 -23.29 3.38
CA ASN A 114 -16.87 -24.26 3.12
C ASN A 114 -17.06 -25.17 4.33
N GLU A 115 -18.28 -25.32 4.80
CA GLU A 115 -18.60 -26.10 6.00
C GLU A 115 -18.29 -27.61 5.88
N ASN A 116 -18.29 -28.15 4.67
CA ASN A 116 -18.06 -29.56 4.41
C ASN A 116 -16.60 -29.91 4.07
N SER A 117 -15.99 -29.10 3.20
CA SER A 117 -14.61 -29.34 2.73
C SER A 117 -13.56 -28.60 3.52
N TYR A 118 -13.95 -27.60 4.33
CA TYR A 118 -13.08 -26.67 5.06
C TYR A 118 -12.16 -25.83 4.15
N ALA A 119 -12.35 -25.91 2.84
CA ALA A 119 -11.62 -25.10 1.88
C ALA A 119 -11.95 -23.60 2.04
N ILE A 120 -10.99 -22.73 1.79
CA ILE A 120 -11.25 -21.30 1.72
C ILE A 120 -11.96 -21.02 0.40
N GLU A 121 -13.18 -20.50 0.45
CA GLU A 121 -14.00 -20.20 -0.72
C GLU A 121 -13.57 -18.93 -1.45
N GLY A 122 -12.84 -18.07 -0.79
CA GLY A 122 -12.31 -16.83 -1.32
C GLY A 122 -11.79 -15.92 -0.21
N ALA A 123 -11.22 -14.80 -0.60
CA ALA A 123 -10.86 -13.74 0.34
C ALA A 123 -11.72 -12.51 0.08
N GLU A 124 -12.43 -12.04 1.09
CA GLU A 124 -13.22 -10.81 1.03
C GLU A 124 -12.29 -9.60 1.03
N ASN A 125 -11.89 -9.20 -0.17
CA ASN A 125 -10.97 -8.10 -0.41
C ASN A 125 -11.76 -6.83 -0.77
N LEU A 126 -12.66 -6.43 0.14
CA LEU A 126 -13.52 -5.27 -0.05
C LEU A 126 -12.77 -3.96 0.22
N LEU A 127 -13.28 -2.87 -0.34
CA LEU A 127 -12.81 -1.53 -0.01
C LEU A 127 -12.95 -1.27 1.49
N SER A 128 -11.91 -0.74 2.11
CA SER A 128 -11.88 -0.38 3.53
C SER A 128 -11.02 0.87 3.77
N ASN A 129 -11.28 1.55 4.87
CA ASN A 129 -10.42 2.64 5.30
C ASN A 129 -9.17 2.04 5.98
N THR A 130 -8.06 2.02 5.24
CA THR A 130 -6.83 1.31 5.62
C THR A 130 -5.83 2.17 6.39
N GLY A 131 -6.21 3.39 6.77
CA GLY A 131 -5.33 4.26 7.53
C GLY A 131 -5.15 5.63 6.90
N GLY A 132 -3.95 6.18 6.92
CA GLY A 132 -3.61 7.46 6.34
C GLY A 132 -2.40 7.37 5.40
N LEU A 133 -2.29 8.34 4.53
CA LEU A 133 -1.13 8.52 3.66
C LEU A 133 -0.60 9.94 3.85
N LYS A 134 0.70 10.06 4.06
CA LYS A 134 1.38 11.35 4.12
C LYS A 134 2.50 11.35 3.10
N THR A 135 2.57 12.42 2.32
CA THR A 135 3.71 12.67 1.43
C THR A 135 4.11 14.14 1.51
N GLU A 136 5.39 14.39 1.53
CA GLU A 136 5.96 15.73 1.51
C GLU A 136 7.20 15.75 0.64
N GLY A 137 7.50 16.90 0.05
CA GLY A 137 8.65 17.00 -0.82
C GLY A 137 9.01 18.43 -1.18
N VAL A 138 10.13 18.53 -1.86
CA VAL A 138 10.63 19.80 -2.41
C VAL A 138 10.96 19.56 -3.88
N ASP A 139 10.41 20.43 -4.71
CA ASP A 139 10.68 20.46 -6.13
C ASP A 139 11.55 21.64 -6.48
N PHE A 140 12.55 21.40 -7.29
CA PHE A 140 13.45 22.42 -7.82
C PHE A 140 13.37 22.44 -9.33
N GLU A 141 13.15 23.63 -9.88
CA GLU A 141 13.25 23.87 -11.31
C GLU A 141 14.18 25.05 -11.58
N MET A 142 15.20 24.82 -12.38
CA MET A 142 16.13 25.86 -12.78
C MET A 142 16.15 25.98 -14.31
N ASN A 143 15.94 27.18 -14.79
CA ASN A 143 16.01 27.51 -16.21
C ASN A 143 17.06 28.59 -16.45
N TYR A 144 17.88 28.39 -17.47
CA TYR A 144 18.81 29.39 -17.95
C TYR A 144 18.87 29.40 -19.47
N SER A 145 18.79 30.58 -20.07
CA SER A 145 18.92 30.72 -21.54
C SER A 145 20.01 31.72 -21.90
N LEU A 146 20.95 31.24 -22.73
CA LEU A 146 22.06 32.02 -23.20
C LEU A 146 21.88 32.33 -24.70
N PRO A 147 21.76 33.61 -25.12
CA PRO A 147 21.76 33.97 -26.52
C PRO A 147 23.18 33.90 -27.08
N LEU A 148 23.32 33.23 -28.20
CA LEU A 148 24.54 33.14 -28.96
C LEU A 148 24.33 33.83 -30.31
N ASN A 149 25.39 34.26 -30.95
CA ASN A 149 25.31 34.93 -32.28
C ASN A 149 24.69 34.06 -33.37
N PHE A 150 24.58 32.75 -33.15
CA PHE A 150 24.03 31.75 -34.08
C PHE A 150 22.79 31.06 -33.56
N GLY A 151 22.24 31.47 -32.38
CA GLY A 151 21.04 30.87 -31.81
C GLY A 151 20.94 31.11 -30.30
N VAL A 152 20.00 30.40 -29.66
CA VAL A 152 19.80 30.43 -28.21
C VAL A 152 20.09 29.06 -27.62
N PHE A 153 21.02 29.01 -26.68
CA PHE A 153 21.23 27.80 -25.88
C PHE A 153 20.36 27.89 -24.58
N GLY A 154 19.49 26.89 -24.36
CA GLY A 154 18.68 26.77 -23.16
C GLY A 154 19.05 25.53 -22.35
N ALA A 155 19.17 25.67 -21.04
CA ALA A 155 19.35 24.58 -20.11
C ALA A 155 18.24 24.59 -19.06
N THR A 156 17.62 23.43 -18.84
CA THR A 156 16.61 23.23 -17.79
C THR A 156 17.02 22.05 -16.92
N LEU A 157 16.98 22.25 -15.63
CA LEU A 157 17.22 21.21 -14.63
C LEU A 157 15.97 21.08 -13.76
N HIS A 158 15.46 19.86 -13.63
CA HIS A 158 14.39 19.51 -12.69
C HIS A 158 14.91 18.51 -11.68
N SER A 159 14.57 18.70 -10.43
CA SER A 159 14.83 17.76 -9.34
C SER A 159 13.63 17.71 -8.41
N CYS A 160 13.21 16.51 -8.07
CA CYS A 160 12.11 16.27 -7.14
C CYS A 160 12.63 15.38 -6.00
N GLY A 161 12.49 15.86 -4.76
CA GLY A 161 12.78 15.10 -3.56
C GLY A 161 11.49 14.81 -2.81
N THR A 162 11.10 13.53 -2.69
CA THR A 162 9.86 13.12 -2.01
C THR A 162 10.15 12.24 -0.81
N ARG A 163 9.38 12.45 0.27
CA ARG A 163 9.29 11.55 1.42
C ARG A 163 7.84 11.06 1.55
N ARG A 164 7.66 9.77 1.68
CA ARG A 164 6.35 9.15 1.90
C ARG A 164 6.39 8.42 3.23
N ASP A 165 5.41 8.69 4.08
CA ASP A 165 5.14 7.97 5.32
C ASP A 165 3.71 7.40 5.23
N SER A 166 3.53 6.14 5.57
CA SER A 166 2.25 5.40 5.52
C SER A 166 1.96 4.71 6.85
#